data_73fbd48152be9e9ff943c78cf5bd6203
#
_entry.id   73fbd48152be9e9ff943c78cf5bd6203
#
_cell.length_a   1.000
_cell.length_b   1.000
_cell.length_c   1.000
_cell.angle_alpha   90.00
_cell.angle_beta   90.00
_cell.angle_gamma   90.00
#
_symmetry.space_group_name_H-M   'P 1'
#
loop_
_entity.id
_entity.type
_entity.pdbx_description
1 polymer ?
#
loop_
_entity_poly.entity_id
_entity_poly.type
_entity_poly.pdbx_seq_one_letter_code
_entity_poly.pdbx_strand_id
1 'polypeptide(L)'
;MKTTKFQSFVIFAEMRTGSNFLEASLNGYDGLSCNGELFNPHFIGHEGCRELAGVSLEVRDQDPHGFLGNLLAGSSDLSGFRFFNDHDPRMLEASLTDPRAAKIILTRDPLDSYISLKIARATGQWRLGGKARAKTAQVDFDAAEFRAHLDALGGFRAKIQHGLQTSGQTAFHLAYDDLRDVDVLNGLARWLGVSEVKAKVSGKTRVQNPAPLSEKVGNFEAMERALADLDRFGLHDQVVAEPRRGSNIPHYLGGDRVPLLFMPIPGGQTKAVEGWLKHVENGALVSQKRRTHKPLSQRLLQSLPRSGH
;
A
#
# COMPACT_ATOMS: atom_id res chain seq x y z
N MET A 1 -20.28 -27.86 -2.17
CA MET A 1 -18.95 -27.30 -2.09
C MET A 1 -19.00 -25.92 -2.76
N LYS A 2 -18.73 -24.83 -2.05
CA LYS A 2 -18.59 -23.51 -2.67
C LYS A 2 -17.29 -23.54 -3.47
N THR A 3 -17.35 -23.47 -4.78
CA THR A 3 -16.17 -23.27 -5.63
C THR A 3 -15.63 -21.87 -5.35
N THR A 4 -14.64 -21.77 -4.49
CA THR A 4 -13.88 -20.54 -4.33
C THR A 4 -13.17 -20.25 -5.65
N LYS A 5 -13.27 -19.01 -6.12
CA LYS A 5 -12.60 -18.54 -7.35
C LYS A 5 -11.07 -18.71 -7.28
N PHE A 6 -10.51 -18.72 -6.07
CA PHE A 6 -9.09 -18.78 -5.80
C PHE A 6 -8.72 -20.02 -4.97
N GLN A 7 -7.48 -20.46 -5.11
CA GLN A 7 -6.87 -21.55 -4.34
C GLN A 7 -5.86 -21.04 -3.29
N SER A 8 -5.38 -19.82 -3.49
CA SER A 8 -4.47 -19.14 -2.57
C SER A 8 -4.61 -17.63 -2.68
N PHE A 9 -3.95 -16.88 -1.80
CA PHE A 9 -3.79 -15.43 -1.95
C PHE A 9 -2.38 -14.96 -1.58
N VAL A 10 -1.94 -13.86 -2.21
CA VAL A 10 -0.66 -13.22 -1.94
C VAL A 10 -0.89 -11.75 -1.60
N ILE A 11 -0.31 -11.29 -0.50
CA ILE A 11 -0.29 -9.89 -0.11
C ILE A 11 1.06 -9.30 -0.53
N PHE A 12 1.07 -8.60 -1.65
CA PHE A 12 2.21 -7.79 -2.05
C PHE A 12 2.25 -6.52 -1.21
N ALA A 13 3.30 -6.38 -0.46
CA ALA A 13 3.48 -5.28 0.49
C ALA A 13 4.96 -4.93 0.61
N GLU A 14 5.24 -3.93 1.41
CA GLU A 14 6.59 -3.60 1.84
C GLU A 14 6.66 -3.53 3.36
N MET A 15 7.88 -3.49 3.90
CA MET A 15 8.07 -3.33 5.33
C MET A 15 7.35 -2.08 5.83
N ARG A 16 6.70 -2.17 6.98
CA ARG A 16 6.00 -1.07 7.66
C ARG A 16 4.76 -0.53 6.94
N THR A 17 4.20 -1.27 5.98
CA THR A 17 2.92 -0.92 5.33
C THR A 17 1.67 -1.37 6.09
N GLY A 18 1.82 -2.03 7.24
CA GLY A 18 0.69 -2.57 8.01
C GLY A 18 0.30 -4.00 7.65
N SER A 19 1.13 -4.71 6.90
CA SER A 19 0.88 -6.08 6.45
C SER A 19 0.65 -7.08 7.60
N ASN A 20 1.31 -6.90 8.75
CA ASN A 20 1.04 -7.69 9.97
C ASN A 20 -0.38 -7.48 10.51
N PHE A 21 -0.91 -6.25 10.36
CA PHE A 21 -2.28 -5.95 10.79
C PHE A 21 -3.29 -6.59 9.83
N LEU A 22 -3.03 -6.49 8.52
CA LEU A 22 -3.87 -7.13 7.50
C LEU A 22 -3.89 -8.65 7.67
N GLU A 23 -2.73 -9.28 7.87
CA GLU A 23 -2.62 -10.72 8.19
C GLU A 23 -3.47 -11.09 9.40
N ALA A 24 -3.30 -10.38 10.53
CA ALA A 24 -4.06 -10.65 11.73
C ALA A 24 -5.58 -10.44 11.55
N SER A 25 -5.96 -9.51 10.69
CA SER A 25 -7.37 -9.25 10.35
C SER A 25 -7.95 -10.37 9.48
N LEU A 26 -7.21 -10.82 8.46
CA LEU A 26 -7.64 -11.94 7.61
C LEU A 26 -7.72 -13.25 8.39
N ASN A 27 -6.75 -13.54 9.25
CA ASN A 27 -6.77 -14.70 10.14
C ASN A 27 -7.90 -14.66 11.18
N GLY A 28 -8.65 -13.59 11.24
CA GLY A 28 -9.87 -13.47 12.04
C GLY A 28 -11.13 -13.95 11.32
N TYR A 29 -11.08 -14.19 10.01
CA TYR A 29 -12.20 -14.72 9.23
C TYR A 29 -12.10 -16.24 9.12
N ASP A 30 -13.21 -16.95 9.36
CA ASP A 30 -13.26 -18.40 9.17
C ASP A 30 -13.06 -18.75 7.69
N GLY A 31 -12.15 -19.67 7.42
CA GLY A 31 -11.80 -20.10 6.08
C GLY A 31 -10.70 -19.27 5.39
N LEU A 32 -10.03 -18.35 6.11
CA LEU A 32 -8.83 -17.67 5.66
C LEU A 32 -7.64 -17.94 6.59
N SER A 33 -6.48 -18.21 6.01
CA SER A 33 -5.22 -18.41 6.74
C SER A 33 -4.07 -17.72 6.03
N CYS A 34 -3.52 -16.66 6.63
CA CYS A 34 -2.30 -16.00 6.16
C CYS A 34 -1.10 -16.46 6.99
N ASN A 35 -0.10 -17.03 6.32
CA ASN A 35 1.03 -17.74 6.93
C ASN A 35 2.29 -16.86 7.07
N GLY A 36 2.13 -15.54 7.12
CA GLY A 36 3.27 -14.61 7.26
C GLY A 36 4.12 -14.51 6.00
N GLU A 37 5.43 -14.33 6.17
CA GLU A 37 6.40 -14.13 5.10
C GLU A 37 7.07 -15.45 4.73
N LEU A 38 6.39 -16.29 3.94
CA LEU A 38 6.85 -17.66 3.63
C LEU A 38 8.19 -17.71 2.89
N PHE A 39 8.52 -16.65 2.13
CA PHE A 39 9.69 -16.60 1.26
C PHE A 39 10.71 -15.52 1.66
N ASN A 40 10.67 -15.10 2.94
CA ASN A 40 11.69 -14.22 3.50
C ASN A 40 13.04 -14.95 3.53
N PRO A 41 14.17 -14.32 3.12
CA PRO A 41 15.47 -15.00 3.04
C PRO A 41 16.05 -15.44 4.40
N HIS A 42 15.51 -14.92 5.52
CA HIS A 42 16.08 -15.15 6.86
C HIS A 42 15.21 -16.05 7.74
N PHE A 43 13.93 -16.24 7.40
CA PHE A 43 12.99 -17.05 8.21
C PHE A 43 11.80 -17.54 7.36
N ILE A 44 10.95 -18.40 7.93
CA ILE A 44 9.71 -18.85 7.28
C ILE A 44 8.51 -18.34 8.08
N GLY A 45 7.64 -17.58 7.46
CA GLY A 45 6.39 -17.08 8.06
C GLY A 45 6.63 -15.92 9.03
N HIS A 46 7.30 -16.15 10.14
CA HIS A 46 7.53 -15.15 11.17
C HIS A 46 8.99 -15.11 11.63
N GLU A 47 9.42 -13.92 12.07
CA GLU A 47 10.76 -13.69 12.58
C GLU A 47 11.15 -14.75 13.66
N GLY A 48 12.35 -15.31 13.52
CA GLY A 48 12.88 -16.35 14.40
C GLY A 48 12.44 -17.78 14.03
N CYS A 49 11.49 -17.98 13.13
CA CYS A 49 11.07 -19.31 12.70
C CYS A 49 11.93 -19.79 11.51
N ARG A 50 12.63 -20.89 11.70
CA ARG A 50 13.44 -21.53 10.65
C ARG A 50 12.82 -22.80 10.09
N GLU A 51 11.63 -23.17 10.57
CA GLU A 51 10.89 -24.35 10.15
C GLU A 51 9.39 -24.05 10.15
N LEU A 52 8.65 -24.54 9.15
CA LEU A 52 7.20 -24.48 9.07
C LEU A 52 6.69 -25.76 8.43
N ALA A 53 5.65 -26.36 9.01
CA ALA A 53 5.03 -27.60 8.54
C ALA A 53 6.04 -28.73 8.28
N GLY A 54 7.08 -28.87 9.12
CA GLY A 54 8.12 -29.89 9.00
C GLY A 54 9.16 -29.60 7.91
N VAL A 55 9.18 -28.39 7.32
CA VAL A 55 10.12 -28.00 6.27
C VAL A 55 11.04 -26.90 6.80
N SER A 56 12.37 -27.14 6.77
CA SER A 56 13.36 -26.15 7.17
C SER A 56 13.52 -25.04 6.10
N LEU A 57 14.15 -23.92 6.53
CA LEU A 57 14.47 -22.80 5.65
C LEU A 57 15.29 -23.24 4.42
N GLU A 58 16.31 -24.09 4.66
CA GLU A 58 17.22 -24.60 3.63
C GLU A 58 16.47 -25.49 2.61
N VAL A 59 15.57 -26.34 3.06
CA VAL A 59 14.74 -27.19 2.20
C VAL A 59 13.75 -26.36 1.40
N ARG A 60 13.10 -25.35 2.03
CA ARG A 60 12.23 -24.39 1.35
C ARG A 60 13.00 -23.67 0.22
N ASP A 61 14.23 -23.21 0.46
CA ASP A 61 15.05 -22.48 -0.51
C ASP A 61 15.47 -23.34 -1.72
N GLN A 62 15.62 -24.66 -1.50
CA GLN A 62 15.89 -25.59 -2.59
C GLN A 62 14.68 -25.76 -3.51
N ASP A 63 13.47 -25.93 -2.94
CA ASP A 63 12.23 -26.11 -3.69
C ASP A 63 11.07 -25.25 -3.11
N PRO A 64 11.06 -23.94 -3.36
CA PRO A 64 10.01 -23.05 -2.85
C PRO A 64 8.64 -23.34 -3.47
N HIS A 65 8.58 -23.87 -4.70
CA HIS A 65 7.33 -24.23 -5.36
C HIS A 65 6.70 -25.48 -4.72
N GLY A 66 7.49 -26.54 -4.51
CA GLY A 66 7.03 -27.73 -3.82
C GLY A 66 6.61 -27.45 -2.38
N PHE A 67 7.37 -26.61 -1.66
CA PHE A 67 6.99 -26.16 -0.33
C PHE A 67 5.61 -25.48 -0.32
N LEU A 68 5.38 -24.50 -1.22
CA LEU A 68 4.07 -23.83 -1.31
C LEU A 68 2.96 -24.81 -1.67
N GLY A 69 3.19 -25.68 -2.66
CA GLY A 69 2.21 -26.68 -3.07
C GLY A 69 1.77 -27.60 -1.93
N ASN A 70 2.71 -28.10 -1.13
CA ASN A 70 2.45 -28.95 0.02
C ASN A 70 1.70 -28.19 1.13
N LEU A 71 2.09 -26.94 1.41
CA LEU A 71 1.41 -26.10 2.40
C LEU A 71 -0.05 -25.86 2.02
N LEU A 72 -0.31 -25.51 0.76
CA LEU A 72 -1.66 -25.28 0.25
C LEU A 72 -2.51 -26.56 0.26
N ALA A 73 -1.94 -27.71 -0.13
CA ALA A 73 -2.64 -28.99 -0.12
C ALA A 73 -3.02 -29.47 1.29
N GLY A 74 -2.23 -29.10 2.30
CA GLY A 74 -2.48 -29.45 3.70
C GLY A 74 -3.47 -28.54 4.42
N SER A 75 -3.94 -27.46 3.79
CA SER A 75 -4.84 -26.48 4.40
C SER A 75 -6.30 -26.71 4.00
N SER A 76 -7.22 -26.64 4.96
CA SER A 76 -8.67 -26.59 4.71
C SER A 76 -9.17 -25.18 4.35
N ASP A 77 -8.38 -24.16 4.69
CA ASP A 77 -8.69 -22.75 4.48
C ASP A 77 -8.07 -22.23 3.18
N LEU A 78 -8.60 -21.13 2.66
CA LEU A 78 -7.91 -20.38 1.62
C LEU A 78 -6.63 -19.78 2.21
N SER A 79 -5.51 -20.42 1.90
CA SER A 79 -4.20 -20.06 2.44
C SER A 79 -3.51 -19.00 1.62
N GLY A 80 -2.79 -18.11 2.29
CA GLY A 80 -2.02 -17.06 1.66
C GLY A 80 -0.79 -16.66 2.45
N PHE A 81 -0.05 -15.70 1.91
CA PHE A 81 1.19 -15.22 2.51
C PHE A 81 1.47 -13.78 2.11
N ARG A 82 2.40 -13.15 2.85
CA ARG A 82 2.93 -11.82 2.53
C ARG A 82 4.20 -11.96 1.69
N PHE A 83 4.34 -11.07 0.70
CA PHE A 83 5.47 -11.06 -0.20
C PHE A 83 6.02 -9.63 -0.33
N PHE A 84 7.34 -9.48 -0.10
CA PHE A 84 8.07 -8.21 -0.17
C PHE A 84 9.13 -8.26 -1.28
N ASN A 85 9.71 -7.11 -1.62
CA ASN A 85 10.66 -6.99 -2.72
C ASN A 85 11.95 -7.82 -2.54
N ASP A 86 12.36 -8.05 -1.30
CA ASP A 86 13.56 -8.81 -0.93
C ASP A 86 13.33 -10.32 -0.79
N HIS A 87 12.10 -10.79 -1.02
CA HIS A 87 11.77 -12.21 -1.00
C HIS A 87 12.22 -12.94 -2.28
N ASP A 88 12.14 -14.26 -2.27
CA ASP A 88 12.57 -15.12 -3.37
C ASP A 88 11.91 -14.74 -4.73
N PRO A 89 12.68 -14.26 -5.72
CA PRO A 89 12.14 -13.76 -6.98
C PRO A 89 11.41 -14.83 -7.80
N ARG A 90 11.74 -16.13 -7.63
CA ARG A 90 11.05 -17.25 -8.30
C ARG A 90 9.58 -17.27 -7.91
N MET A 91 9.28 -16.93 -6.64
CA MET A 91 7.92 -16.91 -6.11
C MET A 91 7.14 -15.65 -6.47
N LEU A 92 7.82 -14.55 -6.80
CA LEU A 92 7.17 -13.36 -7.34
C LEU A 92 6.52 -13.68 -8.69
N GLU A 93 7.29 -14.25 -9.62
CA GLU A 93 6.81 -14.61 -10.95
C GLU A 93 5.67 -15.63 -10.88
N ALA A 94 5.86 -16.71 -10.11
CA ALA A 94 4.84 -17.73 -9.91
C ALA A 94 3.53 -17.15 -9.35
N SER A 95 3.64 -16.25 -8.35
CA SER A 95 2.48 -15.62 -7.75
C SER A 95 1.75 -14.68 -8.70
N LEU A 96 2.46 -13.96 -9.57
CA LEU A 96 1.87 -13.03 -10.52
C LEU A 96 1.21 -13.75 -11.70
N THR A 97 1.73 -14.90 -12.11
CA THR A 97 1.24 -15.64 -13.28
C THR A 97 0.12 -16.64 -12.97
N ASP A 98 0.04 -17.19 -11.74
CA ASP A 98 -1.02 -18.15 -11.40
C ASP A 98 -2.39 -17.44 -11.26
N PRO A 99 -3.38 -17.69 -12.15
CA PRO A 99 -4.69 -17.07 -12.07
C PRO A 99 -5.52 -17.55 -10.87
N ARG A 100 -5.11 -18.64 -10.20
CA ARG A 100 -5.78 -19.19 -9.03
C ARG A 100 -5.31 -18.56 -7.72
N ALA A 101 -4.21 -17.79 -7.77
CA ALA A 101 -3.74 -17.00 -6.64
C ALA A 101 -4.38 -15.61 -6.69
N ALA A 102 -5.13 -15.22 -5.66
CA ALA A 102 -5.65 -13.88 -5.50
C ALA A 102 -4.50 -12.91 -5.17
N LYS A 103 -4.45 -11.75 -5.82
CA LYS A 103 -3.43 -10.72 -5.58
C LYS A 103 -4.00 -9.58 -4.77
N ILE A 104 -3.39 -9.27 -3.65
CA ILE A 104 -3.72 -8.14 -2.80
C ILE A 104 -2.51 -7.21 -2.79
N ILE A 105 -2.69 -5.94 -3.10
CA ILE A 105 -1.63 -4.94 -3.07
C ILE A 105 -1.91 -4.00 -1.90
N LEU A 106 -1.00 -3.99 -0.92
CA LEU A 106 -1.08 -3.11 0.24
C LEU A 106 0.00 -2.03 0.14
N THR A 107 -0.45 -0.79 0.19
CA THR A 107 0.42 0.38 0.09
C THR A 107 0.30 1.28 1.31
N ARG A 108 1.31 2.12 1.52
CA ARG A 108 1.34 3.17 2.54
C ARG A 108 2.13 4.35 2.01
N ASP A 109 1.93 5.52 2.62
CA ASP A 109 2.80 6.69 2.42
C ASP A 109 4.27 6.28 2.57
N PRO A 110 5.11 6.51 1.54
CA PRO A 110 6.51 6.10 1.55
C PRO A 110 7.35 6.78 2.64
N LEU A 111 7.06 8.04 2.97
CA LEU A 111 7.78 8.76 4.03
C LEU A 111 7.44 8.19 5.40
N ASP A 112 6.15 7.95 5.66
CA ASP A 112 5.71 7.34 6.91
C ASP A 112 6.26 5.92 7.07
N SER A 113 6.28 5.12 6.00
CA SER A 113 6.84 3.77 6.04
C SER A 113 8.35 3.79 6.25
N TYR A 114 9.08 4.72 5.60
CA TYR A 114 10.52 4.90 5.76
C TYR A 114 10.89 5.30 7.19
N ILE A 115 10.26 6.33 7.75
CA ILE A 115 10.51 6.75 9.14
C ILE A 115 10.16 5.63 10.13
N SER A 116 9.04 4.93 9.91
CA SER A 116 8.66 3.76 10.71
C SER A 116 9.69 2.62 10.61
N LEU A 117 10.33 2.43 9.45
CA LEU A 117 11.40 1.44 9.24
C LEU A 117 12.66 1.83 10.02
N LYS A 118 13.07 3.10 9.97
CA LYS A 118 14.20 3.59 10.76
C LYS A 118 13.98 3.41 12.26
N ILE A 119 12.78 3.72 12.76
CA ILE A 119 12.42 3.52 14.17
C ILE A 119 12.46 2.01 14.53
N ALA A 120 11.95 1.14 13.66
CA ALA A 120 11.98 -0.30 13.91
C ALA A 120 13.42 -0.83 13.97
N ARG A 121 14.32 -0.36 13.11
CA ARG A 121 15.75 -0.69 13.15
C ARG A 121 16.42 -0.17 14.42
N ALA A 122 16.13 1.05 14.82
CA ALA A 122 16.72 1.67 16.02
C ALA A 122 16.25 1.00 17.33
N THR A 123 15.00 0.53 17.38
CA THR A 123 14.38 -0.04 18.59
C THR A 123 14.43 -1.57 18.66
N GLY A 124 14.74 -2.23 17.54
CA GLY A 124 14.62 -3.68 17.38
C GLY A 124 13.18 -4.20 17.46
N GLN A 125 12.16 -3.31 17.37
CA GLN A 125 10.76 -3.71 17.49
C GLN A 125 10.06 -3.71 16.12
N TRP A 126 9.99 -4.86 15.51
CA TRP A 126 9.36 -5.06 14.19
C TRP A 126 7.85 -5.26 14.26
N ARG A 127 7.36 -5.82 15.37
CA ARG A 127 5.95 -6.14 15.60
C ARG A 127 5.50 -5.65 16.98
N LEU A 128 4.28 -5.13 17.06
CA LEU A 128 3.64 -4.80 18.33
C LEU A 128 2.42 -5.70 18.51
N GLY A 129 2.58 -6.73 19.32
CA GLY A 129 1.52 -7.69 19.62
C GLY A 129 1.02 -7.57 21.06
N GLY A 130 -0.26 -7.81 21.27
CA GLY A 130 -0.87 -8.03 22.58
C GLY A 130 -0.65 -6.90 23.59
N LYS A 131 -0.09 -7.24 24.74
CA LYS A 131 0.19 -6.32 25.87
C LYS A 131 1.55 -5.62 25.77
N ALA A 132 2.32 -5.85 24.70
CA ALA A 132 3.63 -5.24 24.55
C ALA A 132 3.53 -3.70 24.49
N ARG A 133 4.48 -3.03 25.13
CA ARG A 133 4.60 -1.57 25.10
C ARG A 133 5.31 -1.16 23.81
N ALA A 134 4.77 -0.19 23.10
CA ALA A 134 5.43 0.39 21.94
C ALA A 134 6.75 1.04 22.37
N LYS A 135 7.86 0.66 21.73
CA LYS A 135 9.13 1.36 21.85
C LYS A 135 9.12 2.54 20.88
N THR A 136 9.56 3.67 21.32
CA THR A 136 9.70 4.91 20.53
C THR A 136 11.17 5.27 20.42
N ALA A 137 11.57 5.81 19.29
CA ALA A 137 12.87 6.44 19.08
C ALA A 137 12.68 7.62 18.15
N GLN A 138 13.44 8.67 18.37
CA GLN A 138 13.63 9.73 17.41
C GLN A 138 14.74 9.31 16.44
N VAL A 139 14.54 9.51 15.14
CA VAL A 139 15.48 9.12 14.08
C VAL A 139 15.74 10.29 13.15
N ASP A 140 16.93 10.31 12.56
CA ASP A 140 17.25 11.35 11.57
C ASP A 140 16.84 10.90 10.16
N PHE A 141 16.28 11.81 9.42
CA PHE A 141 15.98 11.64 8.00
C PHE A 141 17.27 11.76 7.18
N ASP A 142 17.45 10.85 6.24
CA ASP A 142 18.53 10.90 5.24
C ASP A 142 17.91 10.92 3.84
N ALA A 143 18.20 11.98 3.07
CA ALA A 143 17.58 12.18 1.75
C ALA A 143 18.06 11.16 0.70
N ALA A 144 19.32 10.69 0.79
CA ALA A 144 19.85 9.72 -0.16
C ALA A 144 19.26 8.32 0.14
N GLU A 145 19.20 7.95 1.43
CA GLU A 145 18.56 6.69 1.87
C GLU A 145 17.07 6.68 1.51
N PHE A 146 16.38 7.82 1.70
CA PHE A 146 14.97 7.92 1.34
C PHE A 146 14.75 7.80 -0.17
N ARG A 147 15.61 8.42 -0.99
CA ARG A 147 15.53 8.28 -2.46
C ARG A 147 15.75 6.83 -2.90
N ALA A 148 16.75 6.14 -2.34
CA ALA A 148 16.96 4.72 -2.61
C ALA A 148 15.75 3.86 -2.18
N HIS A 149 15.11 4.22 -1.07
CA HIS A 149 13.87 3.57 -0.63
C HIS A 149 12.72 3.76 -1.64
N LEU A 150 12.54 4.98 -2.16
CA LEU A 150 11.55 5.28 -3.20
C LEU A 150 11.80 4.49 -4.49
N ASP A 151 13.07 4.42 -4.92
CA ASP A 151 13.46 3.68 -6.12
C ASP A 151 13.15 2.18 -5.97
N ALA A 152 13.45 1.61 -4.80
CA ALA A 152 13.13 0.22 -4.49
C ALA A 152 11.61 -0.05 -4.51
N LEU A 153 10.82 0.82 -3.87
CA LEU A 153 9.36 0.75 -3.90
C LEU A 153 8.80 0.85 -5.32
N GLY A 154 9.28 1.83 -6.08
CA GLY A 154 8.87 2.07 -7.47
C GLY A 154 9.20 0.87 -8.35
N GLY A 155 10.41 0.33 -8.24
CA GLY A 155 10.85 -0.86 -8.97
C GLY A 155 10.01 -2.10 -8.68
N PHE A 156 9.67 -2.34 -7.41
CA PHE A 156 8.82 -3.46 -7.02
C PHE A 156 7.38 -3.30 -7.53
N ARG A 157 6.81 -2.12 -7.39
CA ARG A 157 5.47 -1.80 -7.92
C ARG A 157 5.39 -1.99 -9.44
N ALA A 158 6.43 -1.54 -10.17
CA ALA A 158 6.51 -1.71 -11.61
C ALA A 158 6.54 -3.18 -12.02
N LYS A 159 7.29 -4.03 -11.30
CA LYS A 159 7.31 -5.48 -11.53
C LYS A 159 5.93 -6.12 -11.33
N ILE A 160 5.26 -5.77 -10.21
CA ILE A 160 3.89 -6.27 -9.92
C ILE A 160 2.92 -5.82 -11.02
N GLN A 161 2.90 -4.54 -11.33
CA GLN A 161 2.02 -3.98 -12.36
C GLN A 161 2.24 -4.64 -13.72
N HIS A 162 3.50 -4.78 -14.14
CA HIS A 162 3.86 -5.45 -15.38
C HIS A 162 3.38 -6.90 -15.40
N GLY A 163 3.61 -7.66 -14.32
CA GLY A 163 3.15 -9.05 -14.20
C GLY A 163 1.63 -9.20 -14.28
N LEU A 164 0.88 -8.29 -13.65
CA LEU A 164 -0.58 -8.26 -13.74
C LEU A 164 -1.06 -7.93 -15.16
N GLN A 165 -0.43 -6.94 -15.83
CA GLN A 165 -0.77 -6.55 -17.19
C GLN A 165 -0.51 -7.68 -18.20
N THR A 166 0.67 -8.32 -18.11
CA THR A 166 1.06 -9.39 -19.04
C THR A 166 0.27 -10.67 -18.83
N SER A 167 -0.17 -10.95 -17.60
CA SER A 167 -1.02 -12.11 -17.28
C SER A 167 -2.54 -11.83 -17.43
N GLY A 168 -2.94 -10.58 -17.72
CA GLY A 168 -4.34 -10.18 -17.82
C GLY A 168 -5.11 -10.27 -16.49
N GLN A 169 -4.40 -10.18 -15.37
CA GLN A 169 -4.99 -10.34 -14.05
C GLN A 169 -5.15 -8.99 -13.33
N THR A 170 -5.97 -8.99 -12.30
CA THR A 170 -6.24 -7.82 -11.45
C THR A 170 -5.94 -8.12 -9.99
N ALA A 171 -5.73 -7.08 -9.19
CA ALA A 171 -5.50 -7.18 -7.76
C ALA A 171 -6.57 -6.43 -6.96
N PHE A 172 -6.75 -6.80 -5.69
CA PHE A 172 -7.47 -6.00 -4.71
C PHE A 172 -6.48 -5.00 -4.09
N HIS A 173 -6.74 -3.70 -4.26
CA HIS A 173 -5.89 -2.64 -3.76
C HIS A 173 -6.35 -2.14 -2.40
N LEU A 174 -5.42 -2.01 -1.46
CA LEU A 174 -5.61 -1.47 -0.12
C LEU A 174 -4.58 -0.40 0.19
N ALA A 175 -5.02 0.69 0.79
CA ALA A 175 -4.13 1.62 1.46
C ALA A 175 -4.04 1.27 2.95
N TYR A 176 -2.95 1.70 3.61
CA TYR A 176 -2.77 1.54 5.05
C TYR A 176 -3.96 2.06 5.88
N ASP A 177 -4.55 3.18 5.45
CA ASP A 177 -5.68 3.78 6.15
C ASP A 177 -6.97 2.97 6.02
N ASP A 178 -7.14 2.25 4.91
CA ASP A 178 -8.27 1.35 4.66
C ASP A 178 -8.31 0.16 5.63
N LEU A 179 -7.17 -0.20 6.24
CA LEU A 179 -7.08 -1.32 7.18
C LEU A 179 -7.92 -1.15 8.44
N ARG A 180 -8.36 0.06 8.73
CA ARG A 180 -9.24 0.36 9.88
C ARG A 180 -10.71 0.37 9.53
N ASP A 181 -11.02 0.31 8.26
CA ASP A 181 -12.38 0.24 7.75
C ASP A 181 -12.82 -1.23 7.68
N VAL A 182 -13.76 -1.61 8.58
CA VAL A 182 -14.27 -2.97 8.64
C VAL A 182 -15.03 -3.35 7.36
N ASP A 183 -15.67 -2.38 6.69
CA ASP A 183 -16.41 -2.66 5.47
C ASP A 183 -15.48 -2.97 4.30
N VAL A 184 -14.31 -2.32 4.26
CA VAL A 184 -13.25 -2.64 3.29
C VAL A 184 -12.69 -4.04 3.55
N LEU A 185 -12.42 -4.41 4.80
CA LEU A 185 -11.95 -5.76 5.16
C LEU A 185 -13.00 -6.83 4.86
N ASN A 186 -14.26 -6.56 5.14
CA ASN A 186 -15.38 -7.45 4.76
C ASN A 186 -15.51 -7.55 3.23
N GLY A 187 -15.24 -6.47 2.49
CA GLY A 187 -15.17 -6.45 1.04
C GLY A 187 -14.08 -7.35 0.50
N LEU A 188 -12.88 -7.28 1.08
CA LEU A 188 -11.76 -8.15 0.75
C LEU A 188 -12.08 -9.62 1.04
N ALA A 189 -12.63 -9.92 2.23
CA ALA A 189 -13.01 -11.30 2.59
C ALA A 189 -14.02 -11.88 1.60
N ARG A 190 -15.05 -11.11 1.23
CA ARG A 190 -16.02 -11.51 0.19
C ARG A 190 -15.37 -11.75 -1.17
N TRP A 191 -14.44 -10.90 -1.56
CA TRP A 191 -13.72 -11.07 -2.81
C TRP A 191 -12.87 -12.35 -2.82
N LEU A 192 -12.30 -12.74 -1.66
CA LEU A 192 -11.61 -13.99 -1.44
C LEU A 192 -12.56 -15.21 -1.34
N GLY A 193 -13.86 -15.00 -1.33
CA GLY A 193 -14.86 -16.07 -1.30
C GLY A 193 -15.43 -16.40 0.09
N VAL A 194 -15.11 -15.61 1.11
CA VAL A 194 -15.64 -15.75 2.46
C VAL A 194 -16.88 -14.88 2.62
N SER A 195 -17.98 -15.48 3.12
CA SER A 195 -19.25 -14.79 3.31
C SER A 195 -19.44 -14.21 4.73
N GLU A 196 -18.55 -14.53 5.64
CA GLU A 196 -18.58 -13.97 7.00
C GLU A 196 -18.44 -12.44 6.97
N VAL A 197 -19.19 -11.77 7.84
CA VAL A 197 -19.13 -10.31 8.01
C VAL A 197 -18.77 -10.00 9.45
N LYS A 198 -17.67 -9.27 9.65
CA LYS A 198 -17.27 -8.79 10.98
C LYS A 198 -17.94 -7.44 11.28
N ALA A 199 -18.35 -7.24 12.51
CA ALA A 199 -18.93 -5.97 12.96
C ALA A 199 -17.87 -4.92 13.31
N LYS A 200 -16.63 -5.35 13.55
CA LYS A 200 -15.52 -4.46 13.94
C LYS A 200 -14.18 -5.09 13.54
N VAL A 201 -13.20 -4.22 13.33
CA VAL A 201 -11.80 -4.61 13.09
C VAL A 201 -11.21 -5.26 14.34
N SER A 202 -10.38 -6.28 14.17
CA SER A 202 -9.71 -6.96 15.28
C SER A 202 -8.84 -5.99 16.08
N GLY A 203 -9.07 -5.90 17.40
CA GLY A 203 -8.27 -5.07 18.31
C GLY A 203 -6.92 -5.69 18.72
N LYS A 204 -6.52 -6.82 18.12
CA LYS A 204 -5.30 -7.56 18.52
C LYS A 204 -4.00 -6.84 18.14
N THR A 205 -4.04 -5.90 17.21
CA THR A 205 -2.86 -5.18 16.71
C THR A 205 -3.05 -3.68 16.89
N ARG A 206 -2.02 -2.99 17.37
CA ARG A 206 -2.03 -1.55 17.60
C ARG A 206 -1.10 -0.85 16.61
N VAL A 207 -1.40 0.43 16.32
CA VAL A 207 -0.48 1.28 15.57
C VAL A 207 0.81 1.46 16.38
N GLN A 208 1.93 1.16 15.75
CA GLN A 208 3.23 1.55 16.27
C GLN A 208 3.50 3.00 15.87
N ASN A 209 4.03 3.83 16.73
CA ASN A 209 4.45 5.20 16.44
C ASN A 209 3.34 6.10 15.86
N PRO A 210 2.23 6.35 16.60
CA PRO A 210 1.14 7.20 16.13
C PRO A 210 1.47 8.71 16.16
N ALA A 211 2.61 9.10 16.76
CA ALA A 211 3.05 10.49 16.85
C ALA A 211 3.26 11.13 15.46
N PRO A 212 3.14 12.45 15.31
CA PRO A 212 3.43 13.15 14.08
C PRO A 212 4.92 13.06 13.69
N LEU A 213 5.25 13.31 12.42
CA LEU A 213 6.63 13.24 11.93
C LEU A 213 7.57 14.20 12.67
N SER A 214 7.09 15.38 13.07
CA SER A 214 7.84 16.37 13.83
C SER A 214 8.36 15.86 15.19
N GLU A 215 7.69 14.89 15.77
CA GLU A 215 8.12 14.25 17.04
C GLU A 215 9.02 13.05 16.80
N LYS A 216 8.91 12.41 15.65
CA LYS A 216 9.63 11.20 15.27
C LYS A 216 10.98 11.48 14.61
N VAL A 217 11.14 12.64 13.98
CA VAL A 217 12.33 12.99 13.19
C VAL A 217 13.14 14.07 13.90
N GLY A 218 14.41 13.74 14.24
CA GLY A 218 15.30 14.67 14.95
C GLY A 218 15.72 15.88 14.13
N ASN A 219 15.95 15.68 12.85
CA ASN A 219 16.30 16.73 11.89
C ASN A 219 15.12 17.15 11.01
N PHE A 220 13.92 17.33 11.62
CA PHE A 220 12.65 17.57 10.92
C PHE A 220 12.71 18.72 9.90
N GLU A 221 13.28 19.87 10.27
CA GLU A 221 13.40 21.00 9.35
C GLU A 221 14.31 20.72 8.14
N ALA A 222 15.37 19.91 8.33
CA ALA A 222 16.22 19.46 7.24
C ALA A 222 15.47 18.49 6.32
N MET A 223 14.64 17.61 6.88
CA MET A 223 13.75 16.75 6.13
C MET A 223 12.77 17.56 5.27
N GLU A 224 12.08 18.56 5.86
CA GLU A 224 11.12 19.40 5.13
C GLU A 224 11.79 20.12 3.95
N ARG A 225 13.01 20.64 4.14
CA ARG A 225 13.78 21.26 3.05
C ARG A 225 14.15 20.27 1.95
N ALA A 226 14.61 19.08 2.34
CA ALA A 226 15.00 18.04 1.38
C ALA A 226 13.79 17.48 0.59
N LEU A 227 12.60 17.55 1.16
CA LEU A 227 11.35 17.09 0.53
C LEU A 227 10.64 18.18 -0.27
N ALA A 228 11.07 19.45 -0.16
CA ALA A 228 10.41 20.56 -0.86
C ALA A 228 10.42 20.40 -2.39
N ASP A 229 11.49 19.80 -2.93
CA ASP A 229 11.66 19.55 -4.36
C ASP A 229 11.09 18.19 -4.83
N LEU A 230 10.59 17.37 -3.91
CA LEU A 230 9.95 16.09 -4.24
C LEU A 230 8.46 16.31 -4.50
N ASP A 231 7.99 15.73 -5.59
CA ASP A 231 6.55 15.65 -5.86
C ASP A 231 5.86 14.75 -4.81
N ARG A 232 5.42 15.35 -3.72
CA ARG A 232 4.69 14.66 -2.65
C ARG A 232 3.38 14.05 -3.14
N PHE A 233 2.81 14.58 -4.21
CA PHE A 233 1.62 13.99 -4.84
C PHE A 233 1.96 12.68 -5.53
N GLY A 234 3.07 12.62 -6.26
CA GLY A 234 3.53 11.38 -6.88
C GLY A 234 3.88 10.30 -5.85
N LEU A 235 4.26 10.68 -4.62
CA LEU A 235 4.51 9.73 -3.54
C LEU A 235 3.22 9.11 -3.01
N HIS A 236 2.13 9.86 -3.01
CA HIS A 236 0.79 9.36 -2.67
C HIS A 236 0.06 8.77 -3.86
N ASP A 237 0.64 8.84 -5.06
CA ASP A 237 0.03 8.31 -6.27
C ASP A 237 0.00 6.78 -6.25
N GLN A 238 -0.80 6.33 -5.35
CA GLN A 238 -1.45 5.05 -5.47
C GLN A 238 -2.44 5.25 -6.59
N VAL A 239 -2.31 4.46 -7.64
CA VAL A 239 -3.34 4.39 -8.67
C VAL A 239 -4.63 3.96 -7.98
N VAL A 240 -5.28 4.91 -7.35
CA VAL A 240 -6.65 4.74 -6.87
C VAL A 240 -7.54 4.88 -8.10
N ALA A 241 -7.48 3.88 -8.95
CA ALA A 241 -8.45 3.68 -10.03
C ALA A 241 -9.86 3.38 -9.49
N GLU A 242 -10.07 3.56 -8.18
CA GLU A 242 -11.34 3.25 -7.55
C GLU A 242 -12.25 4.49 -7.49
N PRO A 243 -13.41 4.44 -8.17
CA PRO A 243 -14.41 5.51 -8.11
C PRO A 243 -15.09 5.66 -6.75
N ARG A 244 -14.70 4.89 -5.72
CA ARG A 244 -15.37 4.84 -4.41
C ARG A 244 -15.20 6.11 -3.58
N ARG A 245 -14.18 6.91 -3.84
CA ARG A 245 -14.03 8.22 -3.20
C ARG A 245 -14.85 9.26 -3.95
N GLY A 246 -16.15 9.03 -4.04
CA GLY A 246 -17.09 9.88 -4.76
C GLY A 246 -17.24 11.30 -4.23
N SER A 247 -16.52 11.69 -3.18
CA SER A 247 -16.40 13.06 -2.67
C SER A 247 -15.21 13.82 -3.27
N ASN A 248 -14.26 13.15 -3.90
CA ASN A 248 -13.10 13.81 -4.50
C ASN A 248 -13.46 14.29 -5.91
N ILE A 249 -13.60 15.59 -6.04
CA ILE A 249 -13.83 16.23 -7.33
C ILE A 249 -12.48 16.70 -7.85
N PRO A 250 -12.05 16.21 -9.02
CA PRO A 250 -10.79 16.64 -9.59
C PRO A 250 -10.84 18.13 -9.95
N HIS A 251 -9.79 18.84 -9.61
CA HIS A 251 -9.56 20.22 -9.96
C HIS A 251 -8.32 20.34 -10.83
N TYR A 252 -8.34 21.27 -11.76
CA TYR A 252 -7.19 21.60 -12.58
C TYR A 252 -6.68 22.95 -12.13
N LEU A 253 -5.40 23.01 -11.81
CA LEU A 253 -4.68 24.24 -11.46
C LEU A 253 -3.77 24.60 -12.62
N GLY A 254 -3.72 25.87 -12.98
CA GLY A 254 -2.83 26.39 -14.01
C GLY A 254 -1.89 27.43 -13.45
N GLY A 255 -0.71 27.58 -14.04
CA GLY A 255 0.27 28.59 -13.75
C GLY A 255 1.28 28.71 -14.88
N ASP A 256 2.13 29.74 -14.87
CA ASP A 256 3.06 30.03 -15.96
C ASP A 256 4.11 28.94 -16.20
N ARG A 257 4.57 28.29 -15.13
CA ARG A 257 5.58 27.22 -15.19
C ARG A 257 4.98 25.85 -15.38
N VAL A 258 3.78 25.64 -14.86
CA VAL A 258 3.01 24.39 -14.99
C VAL A 258 1.67 24.76 -15.57
N PRO A 259 1.48 24.61 -16.89
CA PRO A 259 0.29 25.09 -17.57
C PRO A 259 -0.99 24.38 -17.09
N LEU A 260 -0.88 23.17 -16.58
CA LEU A 260 -2.01 22.43 -16.03
C LEU A 260 -1.54 21.38 -15.03
N LEU A 261 -2.07 21.43 -13.82
CA LEU A 261 -1.88 20.43 -12.78
C LEU A 261 -3.24 19.84 -12.39
N PHE A 262 -3.35 18.53 -12.43
CA PHE A 262 -4.50 17.82 -11.89
C PHE A 262 -4.33 17.65 -10.38
N MET A 263 -5.28 18.16 -9.60
CA MET A 263 -5.28 18.03 -8.14
C MET A 263 -6.63 17.51 -7.66
N PRO A 264 -6.70 16.30 -7.07
CA PRO A 264 -7.89 15.85 -6.37
C PRO A 264 -8.01 16.59 -5.04
N ILE A 265 -9.05 17.40 -4.88
CA ILE A 265 -9.31 18.14 -3.63
C ILE A 265 -10.45 17.43 -2.90
N PRO A 266 -10.25 16.97 -1.66
CA PRO A 266 -11.31 16.42 -0.82
C PRO A 266 -12.45 17.43 -0.62
N GLY A 267 -13.68 16.95 -0.57
CA GLY A 267 -14.84 17.82 -0.34
C GLY A 267 -14.67 18.67 0.90
N GLY A 268 -14.91 19.97 0.79
CA GLY A 268 -14.80 20.95 1.88
C GLY A 268 -13.48 21.72 1.94
N GLN A 269 -12.41 21.27 1.27
CA GLN A 269 -11.10 21.97 1.30
C GLN A 269 -10.90 22.97 0.16
N THR A 270 -11.87 23.17 -0.70
CA THR A 270 -11.75 24.08 -1.86
C THR A 270 -11.35 25.50 -1.47
N LYS A 271 -11.92 26.03 -0.38
CA LYS A 271 -11.58 27.39 0.11
C LYS A 271 -10.15 27.52 0.58
N ALA A 272 -9.59 26.47 1.21
CA ALA A 272 -8.20 26.46 1.66
C ALA A 272 -7.26 26.46 0.44
N VAL A 273 -7.56 25.69 -0.59
CA VAL A 273 -6.79 25.67 -1.83
C VAL A 273 -6.90 27.00 -2.59
N GLU A 274 -8.07 27.59 -2.69
CA GLU A 274 -8.25 28.94 -3.26
C GLU A 274 -7.48 30.02 -2.48
N GLY A 275 -7.45 29.89 -1.15
CA GLY A 275 -6.64 30.76 -0.29
C GLY A 275 -5.14 30.62 -0.58
N TRP A 276 -4.66 29.38 -0.70
CA TRP A 276 -3.27 29.10 -1.04
C TRP A 276 -2.89 29.60 -2.44
N LEU A 277 -3.75 29.39 -3.45
CA LEU A 277 -3.50 29.85 -4.82
C LEU A 277 -3.29 31.36 -4.96
N LYS A 278 -3.87 32.17 -4.07
CA LYS A 278 -3.65 33.61 -4.06
C LYS A 278 -2.19 34.00 -3.75
N HIS A 279 -1.42 33.09 -3.16
CA HIS A 279 -0.01 33.31 -2.84
C HIS A 279 0.94 32.68 -3.87
N VAL A 280 0.40 31.97 -4.86
CA VAL A 280 1.16 31.40 -5.97
C VAL A 280 1.06 32.37 -7.14
N GLU A 281 2.21 32.83 -7.62
CA GLU A 281 2.28 33.73 -8.76
C GLU A 281 1.61 33.10 -9.99
N ASN A 282 0.62 33.79 -10.54
CA ASN A 282 -0.20 33.33 -11.67
C ASN A 282 -0.92 31.98 -11.46
N GLY A 283 -1.09 31.55 -10.23
CA GLY A 283 -1.86 30.35 -9.92
C GLY A 283 -3.38 30.56 -10.10
N ALA A 284 -4.05 29.70 -10.81
CA ALA A 284 -5.49 29.77 -11.01
C ALA A 284 -6.16 28.40 -10.96
N LEU A 285 -7.36 28.36 -10.40
CA LEU A 285 -8.23 27.19 -10.48
C LEU A 285 -8.93 27.18 -11.83
N VAL A 286 -8.51 26.29 -12.72
CA VAL A 286 -8.95 26.25 -14.13
C VAL A 286 -10.27 25.50 -14.32
N SER A 287 -10.59 24.52 -13.46
CA SER A 287 -11.82 23.74 -13.56
C SER A 287 -12.57 23.73 -12.24
N GLN A 288 -13.81 24.17 -12.31
CA GLN A 288 -14.74 24.06 -11.21
C GLN A 288 -15.68 22.86 -11.38
N LYS A 289 -16.07 22.33 -10.23
CA LYS A 289 -17.08 21.33 -10.00
C LYS A 289 -18.22 21.36 -11.03
N ARG A 290 -18.25 20.52 -12.03
CA ARG A 290 -19.51 20.02 -12.55
C ARG A 290 -19.30 18.65 -13.17
N ARG A 291 -20.02 17.65 -12.70
CA ARG A 291 -20.30 16.43 -13.45
C ARG A 291 -21.00 16.84 -14.75
N THR A 292 -20.24 17.04 -15.80
CA THR A 292 -20.79 17.05 -17.15
C THR A 292 -20.30 15.76 -17.79
N HIS A 293 -21.20 15.02 -18.42
CA HIS A 293 -20.91 13.77 -19.14
C HIS A 293 -20.01 13.96 -20.37
N LYS A 294 -19.28 15.07 -20.47
CA LYS A 294 -18.38 15.34 -21.59
C LYS A 294 -17.03 14.64 -21.37
N PRO A 295 -16.45 14.04 -22.42
CA PRO A 295 -15.13 13.41 -22.36
C PRO A 295 -14.06 14.38 -21.84
N LEU A 296 -13.04 13.85 -21.17
CA LEU A 296 -11.97 14.63 -20.52
C LEU A 296 -11.27 15.58 -21.51
N SER A 297 -11.06 15.13 -22.76
CA SER A 297 -10.50 15.92 -23.85
C SER A 297 -11.28 17.18 -24.20
N GLN A 298 -12.62 17.10 -24.17
CA GLN A 298 -13.46 18.27 -24.47
C GLN A 298 -13.53 19.26 -23.29
N ARG A 299 -13.32 18.81 -22.06
CA ARG A 299 -13.24 19.68 -20.88
C ARG A 299 -11.95 20.47 -20.84
N LEU A 300 -10.82 19.82 -21.18
CA LEU A 300 -9.51 20.46 -21.24
C LEU A 300 -9.46 21.58 -22.27
N LEU A 301 -10.03 21.35 -23.47
CA LEU A 301 -10.07 22.35 -24.53
C LEU A 301 -10.94 23.57 -24.20
N GLN A 302 -11.94 23.43 -23.32
CA GLN A 302 -12.82 24.53 -22.90
C GLN A 302 -12.31 25.31 -21.71
N SER A 303 -11.32 24.77 -20.97
CA SER A 303 -10.77 25.37 -19.76
C SER A 303 -9.43 26.10 -19.98
N LEU A 304 -8.81 25.94 -21.13
CA LEU A 304 -7.61 26.69 -21.48
C LEU A 304 -7.99 28.14 -21.86
N PRO A 305 -7.28 29.15 -21.33
CA PRO A 305 -7.44 30.51 -21.80
C PRO A 305 -7.20 30.53 -23.32
N ARG A 306 -8.12 31.10 -24.08
CA ARG A 306 -7.88 31.37 -25.48
C ARG A 306 -6.70 32.32 -25.55
N SER A 307 -5.60 31.88 -26.13
CA SER A 307 -4.47 32.75 -26.46
C SER A 307 -5.05 33.90 -27.31
N GLY A 308 -5.18 35.09 -26.72
CA GLY A 308 -5.51 36.29 -27.44
C GLY A 308 -4.37 36.56 -28.41
N HIS A 309 -4.71 36.71 -29.65
CA HIS A 309 -3.90 37.41 -30.65
C HIS A 309 -3.91 38.88 -30.35
#